data_1f5d2c1d7e2b8598f545b7a2990ae87d
#
_entry.id   1f5d2c1d7e2b8598f545b7a2990ae87d
#
_cell.length_a   1.000
_cell.length_b   1.000
_cell.length_c   1.000
_cell.angle_alpha   90.00
_cell.angle_beta   90.00
_cell.angle_gamma   90.00
#
_symmetry.space_group_name_H-M   'P 1'
#
loop_
_entity.id
_entity.type
_entity.pdbx_description
1 polymer ?
#
loop_
_entity_poly.entity_id
_entity_poly.type
_entity_poly.pdbx_seq_one_letter_code
_entity_poly.pdbx_strand_id
1 'polypeptide(L)'
;MRDTRRTQKKRLCRHRKYLAGHRVQSGRGCRLKICIVSDSHDHREPLASAVAEAKSLGARAVLHCGDLIAPSTLHAVLGLELPIHLIHGNNAGDLFFLSRFAQEHGKRLHYYGQDGTLELAGKRVFLVHYPHYAKAMALTGDYDLVCNGHEHRAVIEHIPNIKGGTTLRIDPGTVAGVSAPKTYVFGDLQTLDFEIRPVPL
;
A
#
# COMPACT_ATOMS: atom_id res chain seq x y z
N MET A 1 46.08 36.83 -4.03
CA MET A 1 45.13 36.02 -4.80
C MET A 1 44.81 34.80 -3.96
N ARG A 2 43.67 34.84 -3.20
CA ARG A 2 43.22 33.73 -2.33
C ARG A 2 42.06 32.98 -2.98
N ASP A 3 42.17 31.69 -2.98
CA ASP A 3 41.40 30.65 -3.70
C ASP A 3 39.90 30.74 -3.44
N THR A 4 39.10 31.12 -4.44
CA THR A 4 37.64 31.23 -4.44
C THR A 4 36.96 29.92 -4.88
N ARG A 5 37.68 28.80 -5.05
CA ARG A 5 37.12 27.51 -5.53
C ARG A 5 36.63 26.57 -4.46
N ARG A 6 36.75 26.90 -3.17
CA ARG A 6 36.38 25.98 -2.07
C ARG A 6 34.98 26.21 -1.49
N THR A 7 34.30 27.27 -1.88
CA THR A 7 32.99 27.68 -1.33
C THR A 7 31.79 27.25 -2.17
N GLN A 8 31.98 26.87 -3.43
CA GLN A 8 30.85 26.44 -4.28
C GLN A 8 30.44 24.96 -4.14
N LYS A 9 31.33 24.10 -3.63
CA LYS A 9 31.01 22.64 -3.45
C LYS A 9 30.15 22.33 -2.23
N LYS A 10 29.94 23.26 -1.30
CA LYS A 10 29.13 23.03 -0.10
C LYS A 10 27.65 23.42 -0.21
N ARG A 11 27.23 24.08 -1.30
CA ARG A 11 25.83 24.48 -1.50
C ARG A 11 24.99 23.49 -2.33
N LEU A 12 25.58 22.53 -3.04
CA LEU A 12 24.84 21.54 -3.84
C LEU A 12 24.41 20.28 -3.05
N CYS A 13 24.77 20.15 -1.78
CA CYS A 13 24.49 18.94 -1.00
C CYS A 13 23.25 19.05 -0.09
N ARG A 14 22.50 20.16 -0.15
CA ARG A 14 21.34 20.39 0.75
C ARG A 14 19.96 20.13 0.11
N HIS A 15 19.86 19.79 -1.16
CA HIS A 15 18.56 19.57 -1.84
C HIS A 15 18.27 18.10 -2.18
N ARG A 16 19.00 17.15 -1.62
CA ARG A 16 18.81 15.71 -1.88
C ARG A 16 18.27 14.90 -0.68
N LYS A 17 17.54 15.54 0.24
CA LYS A 17 17.03 14.87 1.46
C LYS A 17 15.52 14.64 1.50
N TYR A 18 14.79 14.80 0.40
CA TYR A 18 13.33 14.63 0.39
C TYR A 18 12.80 13.45 -0.42
N LEU A 19 13.68 12.49 -0.80
CA LEU A 19 13.26 11.21 -1.39
C LEU A 19 13.92 10.04 -0.66
N ALA A 20 13.88 10.04 0.66
CA ALA A 20 14.25 8.87 1.44
C ALA A 20 13.01 7.97 1.55
N GLY A 21 12.82 7.06 0.59
CA GLY A 21 11.91 5.93 0.73
C GLY A 21 12.20 5.23 2.07
N HIS A 22 11.17 4.97 2.85
CA HIS A 22 11.29 4.28 4.13
C HIS A 22 11.74 2.84 3.86
N ARG A 23 13.03 2.61 4.00
CA ARG A 23 13.64 1.28 3.88
C ARG A 23 13.39 0.52 5.18
N VAL A 24 12.40 -0.33 5.18
CA VAL A 24 12.28 -1.35 6.23
C VAL A 24 13.37 -2.39 5.97
N GLN A 25 14.46 -2.36 6.74
CA GLN A 25 15.50 -3.37 6.66
C GLN A 25 14.95 -4.71 7.17
N SER A 26 14.54 -5.58 6.25
CA SER A 26 14.39 -7.00 6.55
C SER A 26 15.70 -7.71 6.21
N GLY A 27 16.25 -8.45 7.16
CA GLY A 27 17.42 -9.32 6.94
C GLY A 27 17.14 -10.30 5.79
N ARG A 28 18.18 -10.70 5.05
CA ARG A 28 18.08 -11.65 3.93
C ARG A 28 17.36 -12.92 4.39
N GLY A 29 16.21 -13.23 3.75
CA GLY A 29 15.50 -14.48 3.92
C GLY A 29 14.24 -14.46 4.78
N CYS A 30 13.76 -13.31 5.26
CA CYS A 30 12.54 -13.26 6.04
C CYS A 30 11.32 -13.12 5.10
N ARG A 31 10.47 -14.13 5.04
CA ARG A 31 9.17 -14.07 4.37
C ARG A 31 8.34 -12.93 4.97
N LEU A 32 7.79 -12.07 4.12
CA LEU A 32 6.89 -11.00 4.54
C LEU A 32 5.49 -11.26 4.03
N LYS A 33 4.64 -11.80 4.90
CA LYS A 33 3.21 -11.92 4.60
C LYS A 33 2.53 -10.56 4.80
N ILE A 34 1.63 -10.22 3.89
CA ILE A 34 0.87 -8.96 3.91
C ILE A 34 -0.61 -9.21 3.70
N CYS A 35 -1.40 -8.27 4.20
CA CYS A 35 -2.83 -8.14 3.95
C CYS A 35 -3.06 -7.00 2.96
N ILE A 36 -3.84 -7.22 1.91
CA ILE A 36 -4.24 -6.19 0.95
C ILE A 36 -5.74 -6.05 1.01
N VAL A 37 -6.22 -4.83 1.28
CA VAL A 37 -7.63 -4.45 1.38
C VAL A 37 -7.90 -3.21 0.55
N SER A 38 -9.15 -3.01 0.17
CA SER A 38 -9.64 -1.79 -0.49
C SER A 38 -11.12 -1.57 -0.19
N ASP A 39 -11.59 -0.38 -0.51
CA ASP A 39 -13.02 -0.06 -0.59
C ASP A 39 -13.74 -0.42 0.72
N SER A 40 -13.22 0.10 1.83
CA SER A 40 -13.77 -0.14 3.18
C SER A 40 -15.01 0.72 3.46
N HIS A 41 -15.21 1.86 2.76
CA HIS A 41 -16.42 2.69 2.81
C HIS A 41 -16.96 2.85 4.24
N ASP A 42 -16.08 3.13 5.21
CA ASP A 42 -16.38 3.30 6.63
C ASP A 42 -16.95 2.06 7.36
N HIS A 43 -16.94 0.90 6.72
CA HIS A 43 -17.34 -0.36 7.36
C HIS A 43 -16.21 -0.90 8.23
N ARG A 44 -16.18 -0.46 9.49
CA ARG A 44 -15.11 -0.74 10.46
C ARG A 44 -14.97 -2.21 10.80
N GLU A 45 -16.09 -2.91 11.00
CA GLU A 45 -16.10 -4.31 11.45
C GLU A 45 -15.50 -5.25 10.39
N PRO A 46 -15.94 -5.23 9.11
CA PRO A 46 -15.32 -6.07 8.09
C PRO A 46 -13.84 -5.78 7.89
N LEU A 47 -13.43 -4.49 7.91
CA LEU A 47 -12.04 -4.10 7.81
C LEU A 47 -11.21 -4.66 8.99
N ALA A 48 -11.71 -4.53 10.22
CA ALA A 48 -11.03 -5.07 11.40
C ALA A 48 -10.95 -6.61 11.35
N SER A 49 -12.03 -7.28 10.93
CA SER A 49 -12.10 -8.73 10.80
C SER A 49 -11.08 -9.27 9.79
N ALA A 50 -11.00 -8.67 8.60
CA ALA A 50 -10.03 -9.05 7.56
C ALA A 50 -8.58 -8.90 8.06
N VAL A 51 -8.26 -7.74 8.67
CA VAL A 51 -6.90 -7.45 9.15
C VAL A 51 -6.54 -8.34 10.36
N ALA A 52 -7.48 -8.62 11.24
CA ALA A 52 -7.27 -9.51 12.40
C ALA A 52 -7.00 -10.95 11.95
N GLU A 53 -7.77 -11.48 10.99
CA GLU A 53 -7.51 -12.80 10.41
C GLU A 53 -6.14 -12.82 9.74
N ALA A 54 -5.85 -11.86 8.87
CA ALA A 54 -4.55 -11.79 8.19
C ALA A 54 -3.39 -11.74 9.21
N LYS A 55 -3.53 -10.99 10.31
CA LYS A 55 -2.55 -10.94 11.39
C LYS A 55 -2.37 -12.33 12.03
N SER A 56 -3.46 -13.06 12.30
CA SER A 56 -3.40 -14.42 12.87
C SER A 56 -2.69 -15.42 11.94
N LEU A 57 -2.80 -15.21 10.61
CA LEU A 57 -2.12 -15.97 9.58
C LEU A 57 -0.65 -15.54 9.38
N GLY A 58 -0.21 -14.52 10.12
CA GLY A 58 1.16 -14.04 10.14
C GLY A 58 1.45 -12.82 9.27
N ALA A 59 0.42 -12.07 8.83
CA ALA A 59 0.64 -10.77 8.17
C ALA A 59 1.40 -9.81 9.08
N ARG A 60 2.31 -9.05 8.48
CA ARG A 60 3.17 -8.07 9.16
C ARG A 60 2.99 -6.65 8.62
N ALA A 61 2.18 -6.47 7.60
CA ALA A 61 1.80 -5.16 7.07
C ALA A 61 0.43 -5.24 6.38
N VAL A 62 -0.22 -4.09 6.26
CA VAL A 62 -1.49 -3.90 5.54
C VAL A 62 -1.27 -2.90 4.42
N LEU A 63 -1.72 -3.22 3.21
CA LEU A 63 -1.85 -2.30 2.09
C LEU A 63 -3.33 -1.97 1.91
N HIS A 64 -3.70 -0.68 1.98
CA HIS A 64 -5.07 -0.23 1.77
C HIS A 64 -5.15 0.61 0.49
N CYS A 65 -5.86 0.09 -0.51
CA CYS A 65 -5.84 0.62 -1.88
C CYS A 65 -6.92 1.69 -2.15
N GLY A 66 -7.36 2.40 -1.12
CA GLY A 66 -8.25 3.56 -1.26
C GLY A 66 -9.70 3.30 -0.83
N ASP A 67 -10.52 4.34 -0.96
CA ASP A 67 -11.92 4.38 -0.55
C ASP A 67 -12.14 3.97 0.92
N LEU A 68 -11.35 4.64 1.78
CA LEU A 68 -11.52 4.55 3.23
C LEU A 68 -12.69 5.41 3.71
N ILE A 69 -12.83 6.62 3.15
CA ILE A 69 -13.69 7.75 3.48
C ILE A 69 -13.27 8.44 4.77
N ALA A 70 -13.76 8.05 5.95
CA ALA A 70 -13.45 8.70 7.20
C ALA A 70 -12.18 8.13 7.87
N PRO A 71 -11.19 8.97 8.21
CA PRO A 71 -9.98 8.51 8.92
C PRO A 71 -10.27 7.80 10.24
N SER A 72 -11.40 8.11 10.89
CA SER A 72 -11.82 7.43 12.12
C SER A 72 -12.07 5.92 11.95
N THR A 73 -12.28 5.45 10.72
CA THR A 73 -12.40 4.03 10.40
C THR A 73 -11.10 3.26 10.71
N LEU A 74 -9.96 3.93 10.59
CA LEU A 74 -8.64 3.35 10.90
C LEU A 74 -8.45 2.98 12.38
N HIS A 75 -9.22 3.59 13.30
CA HIS A 75 -9.15 3.20 14.72
C HIS A 75 -9.42 1.71 14.92
N ALA A 76 -10.27 1.09 14.07
CA ALA A 76 -10.59 -0.32 14.15
C ALA A 76 -9.37 -1.23 13.89
N VAL A 77 -8.38 -0.76 13.12
CA VAL A 77 -7.20 -1.56 12.73
C VAL A 77 -5.89 -1.09 13.36
N LEU A 78 -5.78 0.15 13.80
CA LEU A 78 -4.57 0.66 14.47
C LEU A 78 -4.24 -0.10 15.75
N GLY A 79 -5.25 -0.56 16.49
CA GLY A 79 -5.10 -1.41 17.67
C GLY A 79 -4.50 -2.78 17.38
N LEU A 80 -4.53 -3.24 16.14
CA LEU A 80 -3.92 -4.49 15.70
C LEU A 80 -2.40 -4.41 15.51
N GLU A 81 -1.81 -3.19 15.65
CA GLU A 81 -0.36 -2.95 15.67
C GLU A 81 0.41 -3.35 14.42
N LEU A 82 -0.25 -3.48 13.28
CA LEU A 82 0.40 -3.65 11.99
C LEU A 82 0.67 -2.28 11.33
N PRO A 83 1.80 -2.08 10.65
CA PRO A 83 1.96 -0.93 9.79
C PRO A 83 0.96 -0.98 8.65
N ILE A 84 0.30 0.16 8.40
CA ILE A 84 -0.71 0.34 7.37
C ILE A 84 -0.16 1.32 6.34
N HIS A 85 -0.10 0.88 5.09
CA HIS A 85 0.25 1.69 3.94
C HIS A 85 -1.03 2.03 3.19
N LEU A 86 -1.40 3.30 3.14
CA LEU A 86 -2.70 3.79 2.69
C LEU A 86 -2.57 4.83 1.60
N ILE A 87 -3.40 4.72 0.59
CA ILE A 87 -3.73 5.79 -0.36
C ILE A 87 -5.20 6.16 -0.22
N HIS A 88 -5.61 7.32 -0.75
CA HIS A 88 -7.03 7.62 -0.92
C HIS A 88 -7.54 7.17 -2.29
N GLY A 89 -8.86 7.01 -2.43
CA GLY A 89 -9.55 6.75 -3.69
C GLY A 89 -10.41 7.94 -4.11
N ASN A 90 -11.45 7.67 -4.88
CA ASN A 90 -12.43 8.70 -5.27
C ASN A 90 -13.42 9.04 -4.16
N ASN A 91 -13.71 8.12 -3.26
CA ASN A 91 -14.50 8.39 -2.06
C ASN A 91 -13.56 8.75 -0.92
N ALA A 92 -12.99 9.93 -1.00
CA ALA A 92 -12.10 10.48 -0.03
C ALA A 92 -12.84 11.52 0.82
N GLY A 93 -12.88 11.34 2.12
CA GLY A 93 -13.42 12.31 3.06
C GLY A 93 -12.48 13.48 3.30
N ASP A 94 -12.26 13.84 4.55
CA ASP A 94 -11.35 14.93 4.91
C ASP A 94 -9.87 14.50 4.77
N LEU A 95 -9.26 14.81 3.63
CA LEU A 95 -7.85 14.49 3.33
C LEU A 95 -6.88 15.31 4.19
N PHE A 96 -7.25 16.49 4.62
CA PHE A 96 -6.43 17.27 5.54
C PHE A 96 -6.36 16.60 6.91
N PHE A 97 -7.52 16.18 7.43
CA PHE A 97 -7.57 15.42 8.68
C PHE A 97 -6.83 14.07 8.54
N LEU A 98 -7.02 13.35 7.43
CA LEU A 98 -6.30 12.09 7.17
C LEU A 98 -4.78 12.29 7.20
N SER A 99 -4.29 13.37 6.56
CA SER A 99 -2.86 13.68 6.53
C SER A 99 -2.31 13.96 7.94
N ARG A 100 -3.04 14.74 8.74
CA ARG A 100 -2.66 15.00 10.14
C ARG A 100 -2.71 13.75 10.99
N PHE A 101 -3.76 12.98 10.86
CA PHE A 101 -3.95 11.70 11.57
C PHE A 101 -2.81 10.73 11.25
N ALA A 102 -2.37 10.65 9.99
CA ALA A 102 -1.23 9.85 9.60
C ALA A 102 0.08 10.34 10.22
N GLN A 103 0.29 11.67 10.33
CA GLN A 103 1.48 12.22 11.00
C GLN A 103 1.51 11.87 12.49
N GLU A 104 0.38 11.94 13.18
CA GLU A 104 0.24 11.59 14.60
C GLU A 104 0.53 10.09 14.85
N HIS A 105 0.20 9.23 13.87
CA HIS A 105 0.40 7.77 13.93
C HIS A 105 1.56 7.27 13.06
N GLY A 106 2.48 8.14 12.69
CA GLY A 106 3.49 7.91 11.63
C GLY A 106 4.39 6.67 11.78
N LYS A 107 4.43 6.01 12.94
CA LYS A 107 5.08 4.71 13.11
C LYS A 107 4.25 3.55 12.58
N ARG A 108 2.93 3.72 12.47
CA ARG A 108 1.97 2.68 12.12
C ARG A 108 1.14 3.00 10.89
N LEU A 109 0.98 4.29 10.54
CA LEU A 109 0.16 4.73 9.42
C LEU A 109 1.00 5.56 8.44
N HIS A 110 1.16 5.02 7.25
CA HIS A 110 1.89 5.65 6.15
C HIS A 110 0.87 6.04 5.07
N TYR A 111 0.55 7.32 4.97
CA TYR A 111 -0.36 7.85 3.97
C TYR A 111 0.42 8.46 2.80
N TYR A 112 0.18 7.98 1.59
CA TYR A 112 0.93 8.33 0.37
C TYR A 112 0.20 9.33 -0.54
N GLY A 113 -1.02 9.74 -0.20
CA GLY A 113 -1.82 10.58 -1.08
C GLY A 113 -2.64 9.77 -2.08
N GLN A 114 -2.65 10.17 -3.34
CA GLN A 114 -3.44 9.53 -4.41
C GLN A 114 -2.83 8.20 -4.87
N ASP A 115 -1.52 8.10 -4.87
CA ASP A 115 -0.76 6.90 -5.22
C ASP A 115 0.54 6.85 -4.41
N GLY A 116 1.20 5.71 -4.39
CA GLY A 116 2.43 5.55 -3.63
C GLY A 116 3.33 4.43 -4.13
N THR A 117 4.63 4.71 -4.13
CA THR A 117 5.68 3.71 -4.34
C THR A 117 6.32 3.39 -3.00
N LEU A 118 6.41 2.11 -2.68
CA LEU A 118 7.06 1.63 -1.46
C LEU A 118 7.99 0.46 -1.76
N GLU A 119 9.02 0.31 -0.95
CA GLU A 119 9.91 -0.84 -0.98
C GLU A 119 9.70 -1.66 0.29
N LEU A 120 9.16 -2.86 0.16
CA LEU A 120 8.91 -3.80 1.26
C LEU A 120 9.63 -5.11 0.98
N ALA A 121 10.45 -5.57 1.91
CA ALA A 121 11.19 -6.84 1.80
C ALA A 121 11.99 -6.96 0.47
N GLY A 122 12.49 -5.86 -0.06
CA GLY A 122 13.24 -5.82 -1.32
C GLY A 122 12.38 -5.90 -2.58
N LYS A 123 11.04 -5.84 -2.45
CA LYS A 123 10.09 -5.76 -3.55
C LYS A 123 9.60 -4.32 -3.72
N ARG A 124 9.51 -3.89 -4.97
CA ARG A 124 8.92 -2.59 -5.33
C ARG A 124 7.43 -2.75 -5.53
N VAL A 125 6.66 -2.05 -4.71
CA VAL A 125 5.19 -2.09 -4.71
C VAL A 125 4.65 -0.72 -5.11
N PHE A 126 3.64 -0.70 -5.96
CA PHE A 126 2.89 0.50 -6.31
C PHE A 126 1.44 0.37 -5.84
N LEU A 127 0.96 1.40 -5.16
CA LEU A 127 -0.44 1.51 -4.75
C LEU A 127 -1.11 2.61 -5.55
N VAL A 128 -2.26 2.32 -6.09
CA VAL A 128 -3.13 3.28 -6.79
C VAL A 128 -4.57 2.82 -6.68
N HIS A 129 -5.55 3.73 -6.71
CA HIS A 129 -6.94 3.29 -6.57
C HIS A 129 -7.53 2.77 -7.90
N TYR A 130 -7.19 3.41 -9.02
CA TYR A 130 -7.84 3.17 -10.31
C TYR A 130 -7.20 2.03 -11.12
N PRO A 131 -8.00 1.03 -11.58
CA PRO A 131 -7.51 -0.14 -12.32
C PRO A 131 -6.76 0.17 -13.62
N HIS A 132 -7.23 1.17 -14.39
CA HIS A 132 -6.57 1.56 -15.65
C HIS A 132 -5.17 2.12 -15.40
N TYR A 133 -5.01 2.88 -14.30
CA TYR A 133 -3.70 3.39 -13.89
C TYR A 133 -2.81 2.26 -13.38
N ALA A 134 -3.37 1.33 -12.58
CA ALA A 134 -2.64 0.14 -12.12
C ALA A 134 -2.11 -0.70 -13.30
N LYS A 135 -2.93 -0.92 -14.34
CA LYS A 135 -2.51 -1.64 -15.55
C LYS A 135 -1.38 -0.91 -16.27
N ALA A 136 -1.48 0.42 -16.43
CA ALA A 136 -0.43 1.21 -17.05
C ALA A 136 0.90 1.10 -16.28
N MET A 137 0.87 1.19 -14.94
CA MET A 137 2.06 1.07 -14.11
C MET A 137 2.64 -0.35 -14.13
N ALA A 138 1.80 -1.38 -14.16
CA ALA A 138 2.26 -2.76 -14.29
C ALA A 138 2.99 -3.02 -15.62
N LEU A 139 2.54 -2.41 -16.72
CA LEU A 139 3.17 -2.52 -18.04
C LEU A 139 4.59 -1.96 -18.07
N THR A 140 4.94 -1.01 -17.20
CA THR A 140 6.30 -0.42 -17.16
C THR A 140 7.38 -1.41 -16.75
N GLY A 141 7.02 -2.44 -15.98
CA GLY A 141 7.98 -3.38 -15.39
C GLY A 141 8.88 -2.74 -14.32
N ASP A 142 8.48 -1.60 -13.77
CA ASP A 142 9.21 -0.93 -12.69
C ASP A 142 8.87 -1.47 -11.31
N TYR A 143 7.82 -2.26 -11.20
CA TYR A 143 7.28 -2.79 -9.96
C TYR A 143 7.19 -4.31 -10.01
N ASP A 144 7.39 -4.95 -8.85
CA ASP A 144 7.11 -6.38 -8.65
C ASP A 144 5.61 -6.63 -8.46
N LEU A 145 4.95 -5.70 -7.74
CA LEU A 145 3.55 -5.75 -7.37
C LEU A 145 2.88 -4.38 -7.58
N VAL A 146 1.71 -4.36 -8.20
CA VAL A 146 0.83 -3.19 -8.31
C VAL A 146 -0.51 -3.54 -7.68
N CYS A 147 -0.97 -2.77 -6.70
CA CYS A 147 -2.25 -2.98 -6.04
C CYS A 147 -3.21 -1.83 -6.35
N ASN A 148 -4.47 -2.17 -6.60
CA ASN A 148 -5.54 -1.20 -6.80
C ASN A 148 -6.84 -1.64 -6.12
N GLY A 149 -7.91 -0.84 -6.24
CA GLY A 149 -9.28 -1.11 -5.83
C GLY A 149 -10.27 -0.62 -6.87
N HIS A 150 -11.36 0.01 -6.42
CA HIS A 150 -12.35 0.73 -7.20
C HIS A 150 -13.43 -0.12 -7.89
N GLU A 151 -13.09 -1.24 -8.51
CA GLU A 151 -14.07 -2.08 -9.22
C GLU A 151 -14.85 -3.02 -8.29
N HIS A 152 -14.50 -3.08 -7.01
CA HIS A 152 -15.06 -3.99 -6.00
C HIS A 152 -14.98 -5.48 -6.40
N ARG A 153 -14.15 -5.80 -7.38
CA ARG A 153 -13.97 -7.14 -7.91
C ARG A 153 -12.57 -7.66 -7.65
N ALA A 154 -12.46 -8.72 -6.86
CA ALA A 154 -11.18 -9.31 -6.53
C ALA A 154 -10.51 -9.97 -7.76
N VAL A 155 -9.26 -9.59 -8.03
CA VAL A 155 -8.46 -10.09 -9.17
C VAL A 155 -7.01 -10.23 -8.75
N ILE A 156 -6.37 -11.33 -9.12
CA ILE A 156 -4.93 -11.55 -9.09
C ILE A 156 -4.51 -11.92 -10.50
N GLU A 157 -3.68 -11.10 -11.15
CA GLU A 157 -3.27 -11.34 -12.53
C GLU A 157 -1.80 -10.97 -12.77
N HIS A 158 -1.14 -11.72 -13.65
CA HIS A 158 0.19 -11.42 -14.14
C HIS A 158 0.11 -10.63 -15.44
N ILE A 159 0.65 -9.42 -15.46
CA ILE A 159 0.67 -8.53 -16.63
C ILE A 159 2.06 -8.60 -17.27
N PRO A 160 2.19 -9.05 -18.53
CA PRO A 160 3.44 -8.94 -19.27
C PRO A 160 3.87 -7.48 -19.37
N ASN A 161 5.15 -7.19 -19.11
CA ASN A 161 5.65 -5.83 -19.10
C ASN A 161 6.68 -5.57 -20.20
N ILE A 162 6.96 -4.29 -20.48
CA ILE A 162 7.86 -3.87 -21.56
C ILE A 162 9.33 -4.28 -21.35
N LYS A 163 9.69 -4.76 -20.16
CA LYS A 163 11.04 -5.27 -19.86
C LYS A 163 11.20 -6.76 -20.12
N GLY A 164 10.17 -7.41 -20.70
CA GLY A 164 10.18 -8.83 -21.04
C GLY A 164 9.88 -9.77 -19.87
N GLY A 165 9.46 -9.23 -18.72
CA GLY A 165 9.02 -9.98 -17.57
C GLY A 165 7.52 -9.83 -17.33
N THR A 166 7.08 -10.14 -16.12
CA THR A 166 5.70 -9.94 -15.66
C THR A 166 5.67 -9.12 -14.38
N THR A 167 4.64 -8.32 -14.22
CA THR A 167 4.30 -7.61 -12.98
C THR A 167 3.02 -8.21 -12.42
N LEU A 168 2.99 -8.52 -11.13
CA LEU A 168 1.77 -8.96 -10.48
C LEU A 168 0.85 -7.77 -10.22
N ARG A 169 -0.41 -7.85 -10.66
CA ARG A 169 -1.45 -6.89 -10.32
C ARG A 169 -2.48 -7.55 -9.42
N ILE A 170 -2.85 -6.85 -8.33
CA ILE A 170 -3.85 -7.30 -7.36
C ILE A 170 -4.89 -6.22 -7.14
N ASP A 171 -6.17 -6.60 -7.30
CA ASP A 171 -7.32 -5.89 -6.79
C ASP A 171 -7.94 -6.79 -5.70
N PRO A 172 -8.00 -6.37 -4.43
CA PRO A 172 -8.54 -7.21 -3.37
C PRO A 172 -10.08 -7.27 -3.36
N GLY A 173 -10.74 -6.54 -4.25
CA GLY A 173 -12.19 -6.33 -4.20
C GLY A 173 -12.57 -5.34 -3.10
N THR A 174 -13.76 -5.48 -2.53
CA THR A 174 -14.26 -4.61 -1.46
C THR A 174 -14.30 -5.36 -0.12
N VAL A 175 -13.65 -4.80 0.89
CA VAL A 175 -13.73 -5.35 2.25
C VAL A 175 -15.08 -5.03 2.89
N ALA A 176 -15.74 -3.95 2.45
CA ALA A 176 -17.08 -3.56 2.92
C ALA A 176 -18.21 -4.45 2.38
N GLY A 177 -18.02 -5.06 1.21
CA GLY A 177 -19.06 -5.82 0.52
C GLY A 177 -20.06 -4.95 -0.21
N VAL A 178 -19.69 -3.74 -0.60
CA VAL A 178 -20.55 -2.84 -1.39
C VAL A 178 -20.69 -3.40 -2.80
N SER A 179 -21.91 -3.80 -3.16
CA SER A 179 -22.28 -4.36 -4.47
C SER A 179 -21.50 -5.60 -4.92
N ALA A 180 -20.73 -6.23 -4.02
CA ALA A 180 -19.93 -7.42 -4.30
C ALA A 180 -19.67 -8.21 -3.01
N PRO A 181 -19.20 -9.47 -3.08
CA PRO A 181 -18.78 -10.22 -1.88
C PRO A 181 -17.65 -9.50 -1.12
N LYS A 182 -17.68 -9.60 0.21
CA LYS A 182 -16.60 -9.09 1.07
C LYS A 182 -15.34 -9.92 0.89
N THR A 183 -14.28 -9.31 0.38
CA THR A 183 -13.01 -9.98 0.13
C THR A 183 -11.82 -9.15 0.58
N TYR A 184 -10.71 -9.83 0.80
CA TYR A 184 -9.38 -9.27 0.95
C TYR A 184 -8.36 -10.23 0.33
N VAL A 185 -7.12 -9.78 0.15
CA VAL A 185 -6.04 -10.63 -0.35
C VAL A 185 -4.97 -10.79 0.71
N PHE A 186 -4.46 -12.01 0.86
CA PHE A 186 -3.41 -12.36 1.78
C PHE A 186 -2.33 -13.16 1.05
N GLY A 187 -1.06 -12.93 1.37
CA GLY A 187 0.02 -13.70 0.76
C GLY A 187 1.42 -13.25 1.15
N ASP A 188 2.39 -13.90 0.53
CA ASP A 188 3.82 -13.68 0.79
C ASP A 188 4.41 -12.79 -0.31
N LEU A 189 4.85 -11.61 0.08
CA LEU A 189 5.42 -10.62 -0.83
C LEU A 189 6.76 -11.07 -1.44
N GLN A 190 7.51 -11.95 -0.78
CA GLN A 190 8.79 -12.44 -1.31
C GLN A 190 8.60 -13.37 -2.51
N THR A 191 7.64 -14.28 -2.40
CA THR A 191 7.34 -15.26 -3.45
C THR A 191 6.30 -14.75 -4.45
N LEU A 192 5.61 -13.66 -4.13
CA LEU A 192 4.44 -13.11 -4.86
C LEU A 192 3.30 -14.14 -4.94
N ASP A 193 3.16 -14.97 -3.93
CA ASP A 193 2.12 -15.97 -3.81
C ASP A 193 0.99 -15.42 -2.93
N PHE A 194 -0.17 -15.16 -3.54
CA PHE A 194 -1.30 -14.49 -2.94
C PHE A 194 -2.59 -15.24 -3.21
N GLU A 195 -3.52 -15.17 -2.25
CA GLU A 195 -4.85 -15.74 -2.36
C GLU A 195 -5.94 -14.71 -2.04
N ILE A 196 -7.07 -14.79 -2.75
CA ILE A 196 -8.28 -14.04 -2.43
C ILE A 196 -9.01 -14.80 -1.32
N ARG A 197 -9.37 -14.10 -0.26
CA ARG A 197 -10.08 -14.67 0.88
C ARG A 197 -11.39 -13.94 1.15
N PRO A 198 -12.45 -14.65 1.56
CA PRO A 198 -13.64 -14.00 2.09
C PRO A 198 -13.31 -13.33 3.44
N VAL A 199 -13.93 -12.20 3.72
CA VAL A 199 -13.82 -11.56 5.05
C VAL A 199 -14.59 -12.44 6.05
N PRO A 200 -14.00 -12.78 7.20
CA PRO A 200 -14.71 -13.52 8.26
C PRO A 200 -15.97 -12.80 8.73
N LEU A 201 -16.99 -13.57 9.08
CA LEU A 201 -18.27 -13.08 9.65
C LEU A 201 -18.10 -12.64 11.09
#